data_741669f30ca0055594568f70f883804b
#
_entry.id   741669f30ca0055594568f70f883804b
#
_cell.length_a   1.000
_cell.length_b   1.000
_cell.length_c   1.000
_cell.angle_alpha   90.00
_cell.angle_beta   90.00
_cell.angle_gamma   90.00
#
_symmetry.space_group_name_H-M   'P 1'
#
loop_
_entity.id
_entity.type
_entity.pdbx_description
1 polymer ?
#
loop_
_entity_poly.entity_id
_entity_poly.type
_entity_poly.pdbx_seq_one_letter_code
_entity_poly.pdbx_strand_id
1 'polypeptide(L)'
;MNRLRLEWSIFIKSLRVLKKNRRLLNLLVPEAFLRLLLYGIAAKQIANLILLLFPDPEKPAFDTVEIVFPVVILLFTATAGVLVCRILSAFLLGIFYSEMIRGFGDDGILIKRGLLFAFIKRKALFRWGLNFFRQGKGNVFAVPTIICDEEAEEPDVIRNRIGTTIEHIWHTKGDFKGLLVLKLLLLLLIFAIPFLTAMAIGGIPPSGTTRPAILTLISAEIILIAVFALAVLVAEKVYIAALFCYAHGPDEVGEFTREELKNGF
;
A
#
# COMPACT_ATOMS: atom_id res chain seq x y z
N MET A 1 10.73 17.85 16.91
CA MET A 1 9.53 18.14 16.05
C MET A 1 8.43 17.15 16.37
N ASN A 2 7.16 17.58 16.44
CA ASN A 2 6.05 16.65 16.70
C ASN A 2 5.93 15.67 15.53
N ARG A 3 5.85 14.37 15.78
CA ARG A 3 5.84 13.30 14.76
C ARG A 3 4.76 13.53 13.69
N LEU A 4 3.57 13.97 14.11
CA LEU A 4 2.48 14.29 13.18
C LEU A 4 2.86 15.39 12.17
N ARG A 5 3.56 16.44 12.64
CA ARG A 5 4.03 17.53 11.76
C ARG A 5 5.09 17.03 10.76
N LEU A 6 5.97 16.14 11.21
CA LEU A 6 6.97 15.52 10.35
C LEU A 6 6.31 14.69 9.25
N GLU A 7 5.42 13.77 9.61
CA GLU A 7 4.72 12.91 8.65
C GLU A 7 3.85 13.73 7.69
N TRP A 8 3.22 14.80 8.17
CA TRP A 8 2.44 15.71 7.32
C TRP A 8 3.32 16.47 6.32
N SER A 9 4.50 16.94 6.76
CA SER A 9 5.49 17.56 5.86
C SER A 9 5.93 16.58 4.77
N ILE A 10 6.30 15.37 5.16
CA ILE A 10 6.71 14.29 4.22
C ILE A 10 5.57 13.99 3.23
N PHE A 11 4.34 13.87 3.72
CA PHE A 11 3.16 13.62 2.89
C PHE A 11 2.96 14.72 1.82
N ILE A 12 2.96 15.99 2.23
CA ILE A 12 2.80 17.12 1.31
C ILE A 12 3.94 17.19 0.29
N LYS A 13 5.19 17.00 0.73
CA LYS A 13 6.35 16.97 -0.16
C LYS A 13 6.28 15.82 -1.17
N SER A 14 5.89 14.63 -0.72
CA SER A 14 5.68 13.48 -1.60
C SER A 14 4.64 13.77 -2.68
N LEU A 15 3.52 14.38 -2.32
CA LEU A 15 2.49 14.78 -3.29
C LEU A 15 2.98 15.86 -4.25
N ARG A 16 3.82 16.79 -3.77
CA ARG A 16 4.41 17.84 -4.62
C ARG A 16 5.38 17.26 -5.65
N VAL A 17 6.22 16.31 -5.25
CA VAL A 17 7.10 15.56 -6.16
C VAL A 17 6.28 14.87 -7.25
N LEU A 18 5.17 14.23 -6.89
CA LEU A 18 4.27 13.59 -7.86
C LEU A 18 3.56 14.59 -8.77
N LYS A 19 3.17 15.76 -8.24
CA LYS A 19 2.57 16.82 -9.06
C LYS A 19 3.51 17.31 -10.14
N LYS A 20 4.82 17.40 -9.85
CA LYS A 20 5.85 17.71 -10.85
C LYS A 20 6.00 16.58 -11.89
N ASN A 21 5.79 15.33 -11.46
CA ASN A 21 6.01 14.13 -12.26
C ASN A 21 4.71 13.34 -12.46
N ARG A 22 3.68 13.97 -13.06
CA ARG A 22 2.33 13.40 -13.21
C ARG A 22 2.30 12.03 -13.89
N ARG A 23 3.27 11.74 -14.76
CA ARG A 23 3.37 10.43 -15.44
C ARG A 23 3.54 9.27 -14.47
N LEU A 24 4.16 9.49 -13.31
CA LEU A 24 4.34 8.46 -12.28
C LEU A 24 3.03 8.12 -11.56
N LEU A 25 2.07 9.05 -11.50
CA LEU A 25 0.74 8.77 -10.96
C LEU A 25 0.04 7.65 -11.73
N ASN A 26 0.24 7.58 -13.05
CA ASN A 26 -0.36 6.54 -13.90
C ASN A 26 0.13 5.12 -13.53
N LEU A 27 1.24 5.00 -12.80
CA LEU A 27 1.77 3.72 -12.29
C LEU A 27 1.30 3.44 -10.87
N LEU A 28 1.26 4.46 -10.02
CA LEU A 28 0.89 4.32 -8.61
C LEU A 28 -0.61 4.19 -8.40
N VAL A 29 -1.44 4.86 -9.19
CA VAL A 29 -2.89 4.75 -9.09
C VAL A 29 -3.38 3.33 -9.34
N PRO A 30 -2.97 2.60 -10.41
CA PRO A 30 -3.31 1.20 -10.58
C PRO A 30 -2.80 0.30 -9.45
N GLU A 31 -1.57 0.54 -8.95
CA GLU A 31 -1.01 -0.24 -7.84
C GLU A 31 -1.82 -0.06 -6.55
N ALA A 32 -2.15 1.18 -6.21
CA ALA A 32 -2.94 1.46 -5.03
C ALA A 32 -4.40 0.96 -5.19
N PHE A 33 -4.97 1.05 -6.38
CA PHE A 33 -6.28 0.48 -6.69
C PHE A 33 -6.28 -1.04 -6.53
N LEU A 34 -5.26 -1.75 -7.03
CA LEU A 34 -5.09 -3.19 -6.81
C LEU A 34 -5.08 -3.56 -5.33
N ARG A 35 -4.41 -2.76 -4.48
CA ARG A 35 -4.41 -2.98 -3.03
C ARG A 35 -5.78 -2.76 -2.41
N LEU A 36 -6.47 -1.69 -2.79
CA LEU A 36 -7.82 -1.40 -2.31
C LEU A 36 -8.81 -2.50 -2.73
N LEU A 37 -8.71 -2.97 -3.97
CA LEU A 37 -9.51 -4.08 -4.49
C LEU A 37 -9.25 -5.37 -3.70
N LEU A 38 -7.99 -5.64 -3.37
CA LEU A 38 -7.60 -6.79 -2.56
C LEU A 38 -8.17 -6.72 -1.15
N TYR A 39 -8.11 -5.54 -0.51
CA TYR A 39 -8.76 -5.33 0.80
C TYR A 39 -10.28 -5.45 0.73
N GLY A 40 -10.91 -4.96 -0.34
CA GLY A 40 -12.34 -5.09 -0.59
C GLY A 40 -12.77 -6.56 -0.76
N ILE A 41 -12.01 -7.34 -1.52
CA ILE A 41 -12.24 -8.79 -1.67
C ILE A 41 -12.09 -9.49 -0.32
N ALA A 42 -11.00 -9.22 0.42
CA ALA A 42 -10.79 -9.82 1.74
C ALA A 42 -11.92 -9.47 2.72
N ALA A 43 -12.34 -8.21 2.77
CA ALA A 43 -13.44 -7.76 3.63
C ALA A 43 -14.77 -8.45 3.26
N LYS A 44 -15.10 -8.57 1.96
CA LYS A 44 -16.27 -9.29 1.48
C LYS A 44 -16.22 -10.77 1.89
N GLN A 45 -15.05 -11.39 1.78
CA GLN A 45 -14.89 -12.79 2.13
C GLN A 45 -15.02 -13.01 3.65
N ILE A 46 -14.47 -12.13 4.47
CA ILE A 46 -14.65 -12.16 5.92
C ILE A 46 -16.13 -11.98 6.29
N ALA A 47 -16.85 -11.04 5.66
CA ALA A 47 -18.26 -10.83 5.89
C ALA A 47 -19.08 -12.09 5.53
N ASN A 48 -18.79 -12.74 4.39
CA ASN A 48 -19.43 -13.97 4.00
C ASN A 48 -19.16 -15.11 5.00
N LEU A 49 -17.93 -15.22 5.51
CA LEU A 49 -17.56 -16.21 6.52
C LEU A 49 -18.31 -15.97 7.84
N ILE A 50 -18.44 -14.72 8.27
CA ILE A 50 -19.21 -14.35 9.47
C ILE A 50 -20.67 -14.76 9.29
N LEU A 51 -21.29 -14.46 8.15
CA LEU A 51 -22.68 -14.86 7.86
C LEU A 51 -22.88 -16.38 7.82
N LEU A 52 -21.87 -17.14 7.39
CA LEU A 52 -21.86 -18.59 7.42
C LEU A 52 -21.73 -19.16 8.85
N LEU A 53 -20.91 -18.52 9.69
CA LEU A 53 -20.68 -18.96 11.07
C LEU A 53 -21.82 -18.59 12.04
N PHE A 54 -22.61 -17.56 11.69
CA PHE A 54 -23.78 -17.12 12.46
C PHE A 54 -25.04 -17.21 11.59
N PRO A 55 -25.51 -18.44 11.30
CA PRO A 55 -26.71 -18.62 10.51
C PRO A 55 -27.93 -18.10 11.26
N ASP A 56 -28.93 -17.64 10.49
CA ASP A 56 -30.20 -17.19 10.99
C ASP A 56 -30.86 -18.33 11.81
N PRO A 57 -31.30 -18.11 13.06
CA PRO A 57 -31.85 -19.17 13.91
C PRO A 57 -33.10 -19.84 13.34
N GLU A 58 -33.75 -19.26 12.32
CA GLU A 58 -34.90 -19.83 11.63
C GLU A 58 -34.53 -20.80 10.49
N LYS A 59 -33.21 -20.92 10.14
CA LYS A 59 -32.76 -21.82 9.08
C LYS A 59 -32.26 -23.14 9.64
N PRO A 60 -32.57 -24.29 8.97
CA PRO A 60 -32.09 -25.59 9.40
C PRO A 60 -30.54 -25.60 9.46
N ALA A 61 -30.00 -26.34 10.44
CA ALA A 61 -28.56 -26.50 10.60
C ALA A 61 -27.94 -27.00 9.29
N PHE A 62 -26.96 -26.25 8.78
CA PHE A 62 -26.25 -26.61 7.55
C PHE A 62 -25.51 -27.95 7.71
N ASP A 63 -25.53 -28.76 6.68
CA ASP A 63 -24.69 -29.95 6.59
C ASP A 63 -23.20 -29.52 6.54
N THR A 64 -22.34 -30.27 7.21
CA THR A 64 -20.90 -29.95 7.31
C THR A 64 -20.28 -29.76 5.92
N VAL A 65 -20.75 -30.48 4.90
CA VAL A 65 -20.29 -30.38 3.52
C VAL A 65 -20.70 -29.05 2.88
N GLU A 66 -21.88 -28.51 3.22
CA GLU A 66 -22.37 -27.23 2.70
C GLU A 66 -21.56 -26.04 3.21
N ILE A 67 -20.90 -26.17 4.36
CA ILE A 67 -20.03 -25.14 4.93
C ILE A 67 -18.59 -25.28 4.43
N VAL A 68 -18.05 -26.50 4.40
CA VAL A 68 -16.64 -26.77 4.06
C VAL A 68 -16.31 -26.37 2.63
N PHE A 69 -17.18 -26.71 1.67
CA PHE A 69 -16.90 -26.45 0.26
C PHE A 69 -16.81 -24.94 -0.09
N PRO A 70 -17.77 -24.07 0.30
CA PRO A 70 -17.65 -22.64 0.13
C PRO A 70 -16.43 -22.04 0.84
N VAL A 71 -16.08 -22.51 2.05
CA VAL A 71 -14.91 -22.03 2.79
C VAL A 71 -13.61 -22.35 2.05
N VAL A 72 -13.48 -23.57 1.51
CA VAL A 72 -12.29 -23.97 0.74
C VAL A 72 -12.15 -23.15 -0.53
N ILE A 73 -13.24 -22.97 -1.30
CA ILE A 73 -13.24 -22.14 -2.50
C ILE A 73 -12.87 -20.69 -2.15
N LEU A 74 -13.43 -20.17 -1.08
CA LEU A 74 -13.20 -18.83 -0.57
C LEU A 74 -11.72 -18.62 -0.22
N LEU A 75 -11.11 -19.55 0.52
CA LEU A 75 -9.69 -19.51 0.88
C LEU A 75 -8.81 -19.60 -0.36
N PHE A 76 -9.13 -20.47 -1.31
CA PHE A 76 -8.37 -20.64 -2.53
C PHE A 76 -8.43 -19.38 -3.41
N THR A 77 -9.63 -18.84 -3.66
CA THR A 77 -9.80 -17.63 -4.47
C THR A 77 -9.19 -16.39 -3.82
N ALA A 78 -9.29 -16.25 -2.49
CA ALA A 78 -8.63 -15.18 -1.75
C ALA A 78 -7.12 -15.28 -1.86
N THR A 79 -6.54 -16.48 -1.66
CA THR A 79 -5.09 -16.71 -1.73
C THR A 79 -4.56 -16.46 -3.13
N ALA A 80 -5.23 -16.97 -4.17
CA ALA A 80 -4.86 -16.74 -5.57
C ALA A 80 -4.95 -15.25 -5.93
N GLY A 81 -6.02 -14.57 -5.53
CA GLY A 81 -6.19 -13.14 -5.75
C GLY A 81 -5.09 -12.31 -5.09
N VAL A 82 -4.75 -12.60 -3.83
CA VAL A 82 -3.64 -11.96 -3.12
C VAL A 82 -2.32 -12.14 -3.86
N LEU A 83 -2.05 -13.36 -4.32
CA LEU A 83 -0.82 -13.70 -5.03
C LEU A 83 -0.68 -12.92 -6.34
N VAL A 84 -1.72 -12.94 -7.17
CA VAL A 84 -1.75 -12.21 -8.44
C VAL A 84 -1.57 -10.71 -8.22
N CYS A 85 -2.32 -10.12 -7.29
CA CYS A 85 -2.19 -8.70 -6.97
C CYS A 85 -0.79 -8.32 -6.49
N ARG A 86 -0.12 -9.17 -5.71
CA ARG A 86 1.26 -8.94 -5.26
C ARG A 86 2.28 -8.96 -6.39
N ILE A 87 2.17 -9.92 -7.28
CA ILE A 87 3.06 -10.00 -8.45
C ILE A 87 2.88 -8.74 -9.29
N LEU A 88 1.65 -8.37 -9.62
CA LEU A 88 1.37 -7.16 -10.39
C LEU A 88 1.87 -5.89 -9.66
N SER A 89 1.63 -5.79 -8.35
CA SER A 89 2.13 -4.68 -7.54
C SER A 89 3.66 -4.61 -7.56
N ALA A 90 4.37 -5.74 -7.45
CA ALA A 90 5.84 -5.77 -7.52
C ALA A 90 6.36 -5.26 -8.87
N PHE A 91 5.71 -5.62 -9.99
CA PHE A 91 6.06 -5.11 -11.31
C PHE A 91 5.79 -3.60 -11.45
N LEU A 92 4.60 -3.14 -11.08
CA LEU A 92 4.25 -1.71 -11.14
C LEU A 92 5.19 -0.86 -10.28
N LEU A 93 5.49 -1.33 -9.07
CA LEU A 93 6.46 -0.67 -8.19
C LEU A 93 7.89 -0.73 -8.75
N GLY A 94 8.26 -1.81 -9.43
CA GLY A 94 9.55 -1.92 -10.12
C GLY A 94 9.72 -0.83 -11.16
N ILE A 95 8.72 -0.62 -12.01
CA ILE A 95 8.70 0.47 -13.00
C ILE A 95 8.76 1.83 -12.30
N PHE A 96 7.95 2.02 -11.27
CA PHE A 96 7.90 3.27 -10.52
C PHE A 96 9.23 3.62 -9.86
N TYR A 97 9.83 2.69 -9.10
CA TYR A 97 11.09 2.95 -8.39
C TYR A 97 12.26 3.16 -9.35
N SER A 98 12.31 2.42 -10.47
CA SER A 98 13.32 2.61 -11.51
C SER A 98 13.34 4.06 -12.03
N GLU A 99 12.17 4.64 -12.29
CA GLU A 99 12.08 6.00 -12.82
C GLU A 99 12.13 7.07 -11.72
N MET A 100 11.63 6.77 -10.53
CA MET A 100 11.62 7.72 -9.42
C MET A 100 13.02 7.96 -8.87
N ILE A 101 13.80 6.89 -8.68
CA ILE A 101 15.19 6.97 -8.19
C ILE A 101 16.05 7.76 -9.16
N ARG A 102 15.88 7.55 -10.47
CA ARG A 102 16.59 8.32 -11.50
C ARG A 102 16.13 9.77 -11.59
N GLY A 103 14.81 10.00 -11.41
CA GLY A 103 14.25 11.35 -11.38
C GLY A 103 14.76 12.21 -10.23
N PHE A 104 15.26 11.61 -9.14
CA PHE A 104 15.98 12.33 -8.09
C PHE A 104 17.42 12.69 -8.49
N GLY A 105 18.01 11.99 -9.47
CA GLY A 105 19.34 12.25 -10.02
C GLY A 105 19.36 13.12 -11.29
N ASP A 106 18.34 13.96 -11.52
CA ASP A 106 18.16 14.85 -12.69
C ASP A 106 18.01 14.16 -14.06
N ASP A 107 17.96 12.83 -14.10
CA ASP A 107 17.63 12.09 -15.31
C ASP A 107 16.10 12.18 -15.58
N GLY A 108 15.73 12.62 -16.77
CA GLY A 108 14.32 12.73 -17.16
C GLY A 108 13.54 11.41 -17.02
N ILE A 109 12.28 11.48 -16.57
CA ILE A 109 11.40 10.32 -16.35
C ILE A 109 10.90 9.77 -17.69
N LEU A 110 11.19 8.50 -17.98
CA LEU A 110 10.81 7.78 -19.18
C LEU A 110 10.17 6.41 -18.83
N ILE A 111 8.85 6.33 -18.76
CA ILE A 111 8.12 5.10 -18.39
C ILE A 111 8.55 3.87 -19.22
N LYS A 112 8.88 4.06 -20.51
CA LYS A 112 9.37 2.96 -21.37
C LYS A 112 10.66 2.34 -20.84
N ARG A 113 11.56 3.16 -20.29
CA ARG A 113 12.83 2.71 -19.70
C ARG A 113 12.58 1.94 -18.41
N GLY A 114 11.71 2.43 -17.53
CA GLY A 114 11.31 1.73 -16.31
C GLY A 114 10.66 0.38 -16.60
N LEU A 115 9.82 0.30 -17.63
CA LEU A 115 9.22 -0.94 -18.08
C LEU A 115 10.28 -1.94 -18.55
N LEU A 116 11.28 -1.49 -19.32
CA LEU A 116 12.38 -2.34 -19.75
C LEU A 116 13.18 -2.89 -18.56
N PHE A 117 13.51 -2.06 -17.58
CA PHE A 117 14.21 -2.50 -16.37
C PHE A 117 13.39 -3.51 -15.55
N ALA A 118 12.12 -3.24 -15.32
CA ALA A 118 11.24 -4.20 -14.63
C ALA A 118 11.15 -5.53 -15.40
N PHE A 119 11.15 -5.48 -16.74
CA PHE A 119 11.14 -6.68 -17.56
C PHE A 119 12.48 -7.47 -17.49
N ILE A 120 13.62 -6.79 -17.47
CA ILE A 120 14.94 -7.41 -17.25
C ILE A 120 14.94 -8.13 -15.90
N LYS A 121 14.47 -7.47 -14.83
CA LYS A 121 14.43 -8.00 -13.47
C LYS A 121 13.16 -8.83 -13.16
N ARG A 122 12.38 -9.22 -14.18
CA ARG A 122 11.08 -9.91 -13.99
C ARG A 122 11.17 -11.17 -13.13
N LYS A 123 12.24 -11.96 -13.24
CA LYS A 123 12.40 -13.19 -12.45
C LYS A 123 12.54 -12.89 -10.96
N ALA A 124 13.35 -11.89 -10.60
CA ALA A 124 13.55 -11.47 -9.22
C ALA A 124 12.27 -10.85 -8.64
N LEU A 125 11.58 -9.97 -9.39
CA LEU A 125 10.32 -9.38 -8.99
C LEU A 125 9.23 -10.42 -8.79
N PHE A 126 9.15 -11.42 -9.68
CA PHE A 126 8.19 -12.52 -9.58
C PHE A 126 8.49 -13.39 -8.35
N ARG A 127 9.74 -13.84 -8.17
CA ARG A 127 10.15 -14.61 -6.98
C ARG A 127 9.86 -13.85 -5.69
N TRP A 128 10.10 -12.53 -5.69
CA TRP A 128 9.80 -11.67 -4.55
C TRP A 128 8.30 -11.60 -4.27
N GLY A 129 7.47 -11.41 -5.30
CA GLY A 129 6.01 -11.39 -5.18
C GLY A 129 5.46 -12.71 -4.62
N LEU A 130 6.04 -13.86 -5.02
CA LEU A 130 5.68 -15.18 -4.52
C LEU A 130 6.13 -15.42 -3.06
N ASN A 131 7.23 -14.81 -2.62
CA ASN A 131 7.86 -15.10 -1.32
C ASN A 131 7.13 -14.44 -0.14
N PHE A 132 5.82 -14.71 -0.04
CA PHE A 132 4.89 -14.10 0.88
C PHE A 132 5.24 -14.34 2.36
N PHE A 133 5.64 -15.58 2.71
CA PHE A 133 5.78 -16.01 4.10
C PHE A 133 7.14 -15.69 4.74
N ARG A 134 8.14 -15.30 3.96
CA ARG A 134 9.50 -15.01 4.43
C ARG A 134 9.85 -13.54 4.53
N GLN A 135 8.85 -12.67 4.40
CA GLN A 135 9.07 -11.21 4.37
C GLN A 135 9.34 -10.70 5.79
N GLY A 136 10.63 -10.42 6.07
CA GLY A 136 11.08 -9.82 7.34
C GLY A 136 10.99 -8.28 7.35
N LYS A 137 11.50 -7.70 8.43
CA LYS A 137 11.67 -6.25 8.62
C LYS A 137 12.50 -5.66 7.46
N GLY A 138 12.12 -4.47 6.96
CA GLY A 138 12.82 -3.81 5.86
C GLY A 138 12.34 -4.15 4.45
N ASN A 139 11.33 -4.97 4.33
CA ASN A 139 10.74 -5.43 3.05
C ASN A 139 10.31 -4.30 2.09
N VAL A 140 10.10 -3.11 2.61
CA VAL A 140 9.74 -1.92 1.82
C VAL A 140 10.81 -1.52 0.81
N PHE A 141 12.09 -1.84 1.08
CA PHE A 141 13.23 -1.56 0.21
C PHE A 141 13.53 -2.68 -0.79
N ALA A 142 12.84 -3.80 -0.74
CA ALA A 142 13.14 -4.94 -1.59
C ALA A 142 13.01 -4.62 -3.09
N VAL A 143 11.93 -3.97 -3.50
CA VAL A 143 11.74 -3.62 -4.91
C VAL A 143 12.77 -2.59 -5.38
N PRO A 144 13.04 -1.48 -4.65
CA PRO A 144 14.16 -0.61 -4.97
C PRO A 144 15.51 -1.34 -5.09
N THR A 145 15.83 -2.23 -4.15
CA THR A 145 17.07 -3.02 -4.18
C THR A 145 17.15 -3.91 -5.41
N ILE A 146 16.09 -4.65 -5.75
CA ILE A 146 16.04 -5.52 -6.93
C ILE A 146 16.29 -4.72 -8.22
N ILE A 147 15.75 -3.52 -8.31
CA ILE A 147 15.87 -2.68 -9.50
C ILE A 147 17.23 -2.03 -9.62
N CYS A 148 17.86 -1.62 -8.52
CA CYS A 148 19.11 -0.84 -8.53
C CYS A 148 20.35 -1.71 -8.39
N ASP A 149 20.25 -2.91 -7.83
CA ASP A 149 21.37 -3.82 -7.64
C ASP A 149 21.34 -4.93 -8.71
N GLU A 150 22.42 -5.01 -9.51
CA GLU A 150 22.53 -6.02 -10.57
C GLU A 150 22.61 -7.45 -10.01
N GLU A 151 23.20 -7.62 -8.83
CA GLU A 151 23.38 -8.91 -8.17
C GLU A 151 22.15 -9.38 -7.38
N ALA A 152 21.15 -8.49 -7.14
CA ALA A 152 19.97 -8.79 -6.35
C ALA A 152 18.94 -9.65 -7.11
N GLU A 153 19.29 -10.90 -7.39
CA GLU A 153 18.40 -11.86 -8.05
C GLU A 153 17.78 -12.88 -7.10
N GLU A 154 18.50 -13.24 -6.02
CA GLU A 154 18.05 -14.23 -5.05
C GLU A 154 17.50 -13.58 -3.77
N PRO A 155 16.48 -14.20 -3.13
CA PRO A 155 15.84 -13.64 -1.94
C PRO A 155 16.79 -13.38 -0.76
N ASP A 156 17.79 -14.23 -0.59
CA ASP A 156 18.75 -14.10 0.51
C ASP A 156 19.76 -12.98 0.25
N VAL A 157 20.19 -12.80 -1.00
CA VAL A 157 21.03 -11.65 -1.41
C VAL A 157 20.26 -10.34 -1.22
N ILE A 158 18.99 -10.29 -1.66
CA ILE A 158 18.12 -9.13 -1.48
C ILE A 158 17.99 -8.79 0.00
N ARG A 159 17.78 -9.78 0.87
CA ARG A 159 17.64 -9.58 2.32
C ARG A 159 18.92 -9.02 2.94
N ASN A 160 20.09 -9.55 2.58
CA ASN A 160 21.36 -9.07 3.08
C ASN A 160 21.63 -7.63 2.64
N ARG A 161 21.37 -7.28 1.38
CA ARG A 161 21.50 -5.91 0.85
C ARG A 161 20.54 -4.93 1.52
N ILE A 162 19.29 -5.34 1.79
CA ILE A 162 18.35 -4.52 2.57
C ILE A 162 18.91 -4.28 3.98
N GLY A 163 19.44 -5.32 4.63
CA GLY A 163 20.05 -5.21 5.95
C GLY A 163 21.19 -4.19 5.98
N THR A 164 22.13 -4.29 5.05
CA THR A 164 23.26 -3.34 4.94
C THR A 164 22.80 -1.92 4.62
N THR A 165 21.78 -1.75 3.76
CA THR A 165 21.17 -0.47 3.46
C THR A 165 20.59 0.19 4.70
N ILE A 166 19.82 -0.57 5.50
CA ILE A 166 19.21 -0.08 6.73
C ILE A 166 20.29 0.27 7.77
N GLU A 167 21.29 -0.59 7.97
CA GLU A 167 22.38 -0.35 8.92
C GLU A 167 23.23 0.86 8.55
N HIS A 168 23.49 1.06 7.26
CA HIS A 168 24.27 2.19 6.77
C HIS A 168 23.62 3.54 7.07
N ILE A 169 22.28 3.63 6.97
CA ILE A 169 21.57 4.91 7.15
C ILE A 169 21.31 5.21 8.61
N TRP A 170 20.86 4.24 9.38
CA TRP A 170 20.28 4.50 10.70
C TRP A 170 21.12 4.00 11.85
N HIS A 171 22.21 3.27 11.60
CA HIS A 171 23.03 2.62 12.65
C HIS A 171 22.19 1.85 13.69
N THR A 172 20.93 1.58 13.37
CA THR A 172 19.96 0.93 14.27
C THR A 172 19.17 -0.11 13.49
N LYS A 173 18.89 -1.25 14.13
CA LYS A 173 17.99 -2.29 13.59
C LYS A 173 16.51 -1.93 13.81
N GLY A 174 16.13 -0.72 13.45
CA GLY A 174 14.77 -0.23 13.62
C GLY A 174 13.79 -0.71 12.55
N ASP A 175 12.50 -0.74 12.88
CA ASP A 175 11.45 -0.99 11.90
C ASP A 175 11.09 0.30 11.17
N PHE A 176 10.95 0.22 9.84
CA PHE A 176 10.42 1.33 9.06
C PHE A 176 8.97 1.62 9.48
N LYS A 177 8.76 2.78 10.06
CA LYS A 177 7.44 3.22 10.51
C LYS A 177 6.67 3.96 9.42
N GLY A 178 7.37 4.49 8.43
CA GLY A 178 6.78 5.22 7.30
C GLY A 178 5.83 6.34 7.78
N LEU A 179 4.68 6.44 7.15
CA LEU A 179 3.61 7.37 7.52
C LEU A 179 2.64 6.73 8.52
N LEU A 180 3.16 6.21 9.65
CA LEU A 180 2.38 5.43 10.61
C LEU A 180 1.24 6.23 11.23
N VAL A 181 1.50 7.47 11.65
CA VAL A 181 0.48 8.31 12.30
C VAL A 181 -0.63 8.66 11.32
N LEU A 182 -0.29 8.95 10.06
CA LEU A 182 -1.29 9.19 9.02
C LEU A 182 -2.11 7.93 8.70
N LYS A 183 -1.50 6.74 8.74
CA LYS A 183 -2.22 5.46 8.59
C LYS A 183 -3.15 5.18 9.77
N LEU A 184 -2.71 5.47 11.00
CA LEU A 184 -3.56 5.37 12.19
C LEU A 184 -4.72 6.37 12.15
N LEU A 185 -4.46 7.61 11.69
CA LEU A 185 -5.51 8.60 11.47
C LEU A 185 -6.51 8.11 10.41
N LEU A 186 -6.03 7.55 9.30
CA LEU A 186 -6.87 6.96 8.27
C LEU A 186 -7.74 5.83 8.84
N LEU A 187 -7.14 4.93 9.63
CA LEU A 187 -7.88 3.85 10.29
C LEU A 187 -8.98 4.41 11.20
N LEU A 188 -8.66 5.42 11.99
CA LEU A 188 -9.63 6.10 12.85
C LEU A 188 -10.78 6.71 12.03
N LEU A 189 -10.48 7.37 10.91
CA LEU A 189 -11.50 7.95 10.03
C LEU A 189 -12.40 6.86 9.41
N ILE A 190 -11.84 5.70 9.02
CA ILE A 190 -12.61 4.57 8.47
C ILE A 190 -13.67 4.06 9.47
N PHE A 191 -13.39 4.11 10.77
CA PHE A 191 -14.34 3.67 11.79
C PHE A 191 -15.21 4.81 12.33
N ALA A 192 -14.62 5.98 12.61
CA ALA A 192 -15.32 7.08 13.26
C ALA A 192 -16.38 7.72 12.34
N ILE A 193 -16.07 7.94 11.06
CA ILE A 193 -17.00 8.61 10.14
C ILE A 193 -18.27 7.77 9.93
N PRO A 194 -18.21 6.49 9.50
CA PRO A 194 -19.42 5.68 9.34
C PRO A 194 -20.20 5.47 10.64
N PHE A 195 -19.49 5.38 11.77
CA PHE A 195 -20.15 5.26 13.08
C PHE A 195 -20.95 6.53 13.44
N LEU A 196 -20.36 7.71 13.28
CA LEU A 196 -21.04 8.99 13.52
C LEU A 196 -22.21 9.19 12.56
N THR A 197 -22.03 8.83 11.29
CA THR A 197 -23.09 8.89 10.28
C THR A 197 -24.23 7.93 10.65
N ALA A 198 -23.93 6.71 11.06
CA ALA A 198 -24.94 5.74 11.50
C ALA A 198 -25.71 6.23 12.72
N MET A 199 -25.03 6.87 13.70
CA MET A 199 -25.69 7.47 14.87
C MET A 199 -26.59 8.66 14.47
N ALA A 200 -26.12 9.52 13.55
CA ALA A 200 -26.91 10.66 13.09
C ALA A 200 -28.16 10.23 12.29
N ILE A 201 -28.06 9.15 11.51
CA ILE A 201 -29.14 8.61 10.69
C ILE A 201 -30.11 7.76 11.52
N GLY A 202 -29.64 7.06 12.56
CA GLY A 202 -30.43 6.12 13.35
C GLY A 202 -31.68 6.71 14.02
N GLY A 203 -31.77 8.04 14.14
CA GLY A 203 -32.95 8.75 14.61
C GLY A 203 -33.93 9.20 13.51
N ILE A 204 -33.61 9.02 12.23
CA ILE A 204 -34.40 9.50 11.09
C ILE A 204 -35.24 8.36 10.53
N PRO A 205 -36.58 8.45 10.55
CA PRO A 205 -37.44 7.42 9.96
C PRO A 205 -37.17 7.32 8.44
N PRO A 206 -37.03 6.12 7.88
CA PRO A 206 -36.75 5.93 6.46
C PRO A 206 -37.97 6.30 5.61
N SER A 207 -38.06 7.55 5.18
CA SER A 207 -39.04 8.01 4.19
C SER A 207 -38.48 7.86 2.77
N GLY A 208 -39.33 7.83 1.77
CA GLY A 208 -38.92 7.67 0.36
C GLY A 208 -37.95 8.74 -0.15
N THR A 209 -38.00 9.94 0.45
CA THR A 209 -37.12 11.09 0.11
C THR A 209 -35.80 11.08 0.88
N THR A 210 -35.72 10.45 2.06
CA THR A 210 -34.51 10.43 2.90
C THR A 210 -33.50 9.34 2.46
N ARG A 211 -33.98 8.22 1.90
CA ARG A 211 -33.12 7.11 1.43
C ARG A 211 -32.05 7.53 0.42
N PRO A 212 -32.36 8.25 -0.69
CA PRO A 212 -31.35 8.66 -1.64
C PRO A 212 -30.33 9.65 -1.05
N ALA A 213 -30.73 10.54 -0.16
CA ALA A 213 -29.83 11.46 0.51
C ALA A 213 -28.83 10.73 1.42
N ILE A 214 -29.28 9.73 2.17
CA ILE A 214 -28.45 8.90 3.02
C ILE A 214 -27.42 8.10 2.17
N LEU A 215 -27.87 7.49 1.09
CA LEU A 215 -26.98 6.75 0.18
C LEU A 215 -25.92 7.66 -0.46
N THR A 216 -26.32 8.88 -0.82
CA THR A 216 -25.38 9.87 -1.38
C THR A 216 -24.34 10.30 -0.35
N LEU A 217 -24.75 10.53 0.90
CA LEU A 217 -23.83 10.88 1.99
C LEU A 217 -22.81 9.75 2.25
N ILE A 218 -23.28 8.52 2.43
CA ILE A 218 -22.42 7.36 2.64
C ILE A 218 -21.45 7.16 1.47
N SER A 219 -21.94 7.33 0.24
CA SER A 219 -21.09 7.21 -0.96
C SER A 219 -20.01 8.28 -1.00
N ALA A 220 -20.34 9.52 -0.63
CA ALA A 220 -19.38 10.62 -0.56
C ALA A 220 -18.30 10.37 0.51
N GLU A 221 -18.68 9.85 1.67
CA GLU A 221 -17.75 9.48 2.75
C GLU A 221 -16.77 8.38 2.29
N ILE A 222 -17.29 7.32 1.68
CA ILE A 222 -16.46 6.22 1.15
C ILE A 222 -15.46 6.75 0.12
N ILE A 223 -15.90 7.61 -0.80
CA ILE A 223 -15.03 8.21 -1.81
C ILE A 223 -13.94 9.07 -1.16
N LEU A 224 -14.29 9.91 -0.18
CA LEU A 224 -13.34 10.75 0.53
C LEU A 224 -12.27 9.93 1.25
N ILE A 225 -12.68 8.90 1.99
CA ILE A 225 -11.79 7.98 2.69
C ILE A 225 -10.88 7.26 1.69
N ALA A 226 -11.44 6.77 0.58
CA ALA A 226 -10.67 6.08 -0.45
C ALA A 226 -9.62 6.98 -1.11
N VAL A 227 -9.98 8.22 -1.43
CA VAL A 227 -9.04 9.23 -2.00
C VAL A 227 -7.92 9.54 -1.01
N PHE A 228 -8.23 9.73 0.27
CA PHE A 228 -7.22 9.99 1.29
C PHE A 228 -6.31 8.76 1.49
N ALA A 229 -6.86 7.56 1.55
CA ALA A 229 -6.11 6.31 1.63
C ALA A 229 -5.14 6.15 0.45
N LEU A 230 -5.63 6.40 -0.76
CA LEU A 230 -4.83 6.40 -1.98
C LEU A 230 -3.66 7.39 -1.88
N ALA A 231 -3.95 8.63 -1.44
CA ALA A 231 -2.94 9.66 -1.31
C ALA A 231 -1.84 9.28 -0.31
N VAL A 232 -2.20 8.70 0.85
CA VAL A 232 -1.24 8.22 1.86
C VAL A 232 -0.38 7.07 1.32
N LEU A 233 -0.99 6.08 0.66
CA LEU A 233 -0.28 4.96 0.06
C LEU A 233 0.72 5.40 -1.01
N VAL A 234 0.30 6.31 -1.86
CA VAL A 234 1.13 6.88 -2.94
C VAL A 234 2.29 7.71 -2.36
N ALA A 235 2.00 8.57 -1.39
CA ALA A 235 3.02 9.39 -0.72
C ALA A 235 4.09 8.53 -0.04
N GLU A 236 3.69 7.43 0.58
CA GLU A 236 4.63 6.49 1.19
C GLU A 236 5.61 5.88 0.18
N LYS A 237 5.16 5.57 -1.05
CA LYS A 237 6.04 5.01 -2.08
C LYS A 237 7.08 6.02 -2.56
N VAL A 238 6.70 7.28 -2.71
CA VAL A 238 7.65 8.37 -3.02
C VAL A 238 8.67 8.52 -1.90
N TYR A 239 8.22 8.50 -0.66
CA TYR A 239 9.09 8.62 0.50
C TYR A 239 10.08 7.44 0.61
N ILE A 240 9.64 6.20 0.34
CA ILE A 240 10.52 5.03 0.29
C ILE A 240 11.60 5.20 -0.79
N ALA A 241 11.23 5.71 -1.98
CA ALA A 241 12.21 6.00 -3.03
C ALA A 241 13.24 7.03 -2.58
N ALA A 242 12.80 8.11 -1.92
CA ALA A 242 13.70 9.15 -1.40
C ALA A 242 14.64 8.60 -0.31
N LEU A 243 14.12 7.77 0.59
CA LEU A 243 14.93 7.10 1.61
C LEU A 243 15.97 6.15 1.01
N PHE A 244 15.60 5.44 -0.04
CA PHE A 244 16.54 4.56 -0.76
C PHE A 244 17.65 5.35 -1.42
N CYS A 245 17.34 6.47 -2.08
CA CYS A 245 18.33 7.37 -2.66
C CYS A 245 19.26 7.96 -1.59
N TYR A 246 18.69 8.40 -0.47
CA TYR A 246 19.46 8.91 0.67
C TYR A 246 20.44 7.86 1.23
N ALA A 247 20.06 6.59 1.19
CA ALA A 247 20.91 5.47 1.60
C ALA A 247 22.19 5.31 0.78
N HIS A 248 22.10 5.61 -0.50
CA HIS A 248 23.13 5.29 -1.49
C HIS A 248 23.79 6.54 -2.09
N GLY A 249 23.46 7.73 -1.62
CA GLY A 249 23.87 8.95 -2.27
C GLY A 249 23.89 10.20 -1.40
N PRO A 250 23.48 11.34 -1.95
CA PRO A 250 23.64 12.66 -1.34
C PRO A 250 22.76 12.85 -0.09
N ASP A 251 23.22 13.76 0.78
CA ASP A 251 22.56 14.14 2.03
C ASP A 251 21.15 14.76 1.84
N GLU A 252 20.83 15.25 0.65
CA GLU A 252 19.52 15.79 0.28
C GLU A 252 18.97 15.09 -0.95
N VAL A 253 17.71 14.69 -0.92
CA VAL A 253 17.05 13.99 -2.02
C VAL A 253 15.78 14.75 -2.43
N GLY A 254 15.86 15.45 -3.55
CA GLY A 254 14.75 16.23 -4.07
C GLY A 254 14.29 17.33 -3.10
N GLU A 255 13.04 17.25 -2.64
CA GLU A 255 12.46 18.22 -1.68
C GLU A 255 12.60 17.79 -0.20
N PHE A 256 13.16 16.59 0.05
CA PHE A 256 13.28 16.04 1.41
C PHE A 256 14.58 16.48 2.07
N THR A 257 14.47 16.94 3.31
CA THR A 257 15.63 17.32 4.12
C THR A 257 16.23 16.09 4.81
N ARG A 258 17.52 16.17 5.15
CA ARG A 258 18.23 15.14 5.90
C ARG A 258 17.53 14.76 7.20
N GLU A 259 16.94 15.74 7.91
CA GLU A 259 16.21 15.50 9.16
C GLU A 259 14.94 14.67 8.94
N GLU A 260 14.18 14.95 7.87
CA GLU A 260 12.99 14.18 7.50
C GLU A 260 13.34 12.75 7.08
N LEU A 261 14.45 12.56 6.39
CA LEU A 261 14.92 11.25 5.95
C LEU A 261 15.45 10.42 7.13
N LYS A 262 16.18 11.02 8.08
CA LYS A 262 16.67 10.34 9.28
C LYS A 262 15.57 9.92 10.24
N ASN A 263 14.50 10.70 10.38
CA ASN A 263 13.41 10.45 11.32
C ASN A 263 12.29 9.55 10.75
N GLY A 264 12.49 8.95 9.58
CA GLY A 264 11.55 8.02 8.94
C GLY A 264 11.42 6.64 9.62
N PHE A 265 12.31 6.36 10.59
CA PHE A 265 12.33 5.13 11.38
C PHE A 265 11.96 5.33 12.83
#